data_780451f153bdeb39585b744c040654cd
#
_entry.id   780451f153bdeb39585b744c040654cd
#
_cell.length_a   1.000
_cell.length_b   1.000
_cell.length_c   1.000
_cell.angle_alpha   90.00
_cell.angle_beta   90.00
_cell.angle_gamma   90.00
#
_symmetry.space_group_name_H-M   'P 1'
#
loop_
_entity.id
_entity.type
_entity.pdbx_description
1 polymer ?
#
loop_
_entity_poly.entity_id
_entity_poly.type
_entity_poly.pdbx_seq_one_letter_code
_entity_poly.pdbx_strand_id
1 'polypeptide(L)'
;MRILAIGAHPDDIEIACSGTLAKCVQRGDTVIVCHVSSGNLGHVIIPPDELRVIRANEAKKAGAMAGIEVVWGGFDDLEIYDNNREARDKLVDVIRYANPDLIITHDPDDYMPDHTAVAKLVFDASFTATLPNYKCTSRRLAKDDTPAKLTPIYYMDTLAGVNFNPTMYVDVSDTIDLKLQMLECHESQVVWMRDHDGIDFPDMVKTCSRYRGYQCGAEYAEGFRQCQVYLKGTTKRLLP
;
A
#
# COMPACT_ATOMS: atom_id res chain seq x y z
N MET A 1 6.91 -15.12 -6.11
CA MET A 1 6.03 -15.03 -4.91
C MET A 1 4.76 -14.29 -5.26
N ARG A 2 3.81 -14.25 -4.33
CA ARG A 2 2.63 -13.37 -4.40
C ARG A 2 2.78 -12.27 -3.35
N ILE A 3 2.78 -11.02 -3.78
CA ILE A 3 2.96 -9.85 -2.91
C ILE A 3 1.64 -9.09 -2.88
N LEU A 4 1.18 -8.73 -1.70
CA LEU A 4 0.01 -7.88 -1.50
C LEU A 4 0.45 -6.59 -0.79
N ALA A 5 0.31 -5.46 -1.47
CA ALA A 5 0.51 -4.15 -0.84
C ALA A 5 -0.85 -3.50 -0.57
N ILE A 6 -1.06 -3.00 0.65
CA ILE A 6 -2.34 -2.42 1.09
C ILE A 6 -2.07 -1.01 1.60
N GLY A 7 -2.59 -0.02 0.87
CA GLY A 7 -2.57 1.40 1.23
C GLY A 7 -3.97 1.91 1.59
N ALA A 8 -4.06 2.97 2.36
CA ALA A 8 -5.31 3.61 2.73
C ALA A 8 -5.94 4.32 1.53
N HIS A 9 -5.14 5.13 0.83
CA HIS A 9 -5.59 5.97 -0.29
C HIS A 9 -4.91 5.60 -1.60
N PRO A 10 -5.51 5.95 -2.76
CA PRO A 10 -4.83 5.88 -4.05
C PRO A 10 -3.69 6.89 -4.07
N ASP A 11 -2.47 6.47 -4.24
CA ASP A 11 -1.16 7.14 -4.24
C ASP A 11 -0.20 6.69 -3.10
N ASP A 12 -0.69 6.25 -1.94
CA ASP A 12 0.16 5.80 -0.83
C ASP A 12 1.24 4.80 -1.24
N ILE A 13 0.85 3.84 -2.08
CA ILE A 13 1.74 2.77 -2.56
C ILE A 13 2.80 3.34 -3.51
N GLU A 14 2.41 4.26 -4.36
CA GLU A 14 3.33 4.94 -5.27
C GLU A 14 4.35 5.78 -4.51
N ILE A 15 3.92 6.45 -3.45
CA ILE A 15 4.77 7.25 -2.57
C ILE A 15 5.77 6.35 -1.82
N ALA A 16 5.29 5.27 -1.22
CA ALA A 16 6.05 4.54 -0.20
C ALA A 16 6.85 3.35 -0.76
N CYS A 17 6.32 2.59 -1.74
CA CYS A 17 6.92 1.30 -2.07
C CYS A 17 6.80 0.84 -3.53
N SER A 18 6.31 1.66 -4.47
CA SER A 18 6.09 1.22 -5.86
C SER A 18 7.39 0.87 -6.60
N GLY A 19 8.52 1.47 -6.26
CA GLY A 19 9.83 1.08 -6.80
C GLY A 19 10.19 -0.36 -6.43
N THR A 20 9.98 -0.73 -5.17
CA THR A 20 10.12 -2.12 -4.68
C THR A 20 9.15 -3.07 -5.36
N LEU A 21 7.87 -2.67 -5.53
CA LEU A 21 6.88 -3.50 -6.20
C LEU A 21 7.21 -3.73 -7.67
N ALA A 22 7.73 -2.72 -8.37
CA ALA A 22 8.24 -2.87 -9.74
C ALA A 22 9.37 -3.90 -9.81
N LYS A 23 10.31 -3.87 -8.87
CA LYS A 23 11.38 -4.90 -8.76
C LYS A 23 10.82 -6.29 -8.47
N CYS A 24 9.78 -6.40 -7.65
CA CYS A 24 9.09 -7.67 -7.44
C CYS A 24 8.52 -8.23 -8.75
N VAL A 25 7.84 -7.39 -9.56
CA VAL A 25 7.33 -7.79 -10.88
C VAL A 25 8.48 -8.21 -11.80
N GLN A 26 9.58 -7.44 -11.85
CA GLN A 26 10.77 -7.78 -12.64
C GLN A 26 11.40 -9.12 -12.21
N ARG A 27 11.33 -9.47 -10.92
CA ARG A 27 11.75 -10.76 -10.38
C ARG A 27 10.81 -11.92 -10.76
N GLY A 28 9.66 -11.65 -11.36
CA GLY A 28 8.64 -12.62 -11.75
C GLY A 28 7.60 -12.91 -10.65
N ASP A 29 7.46 -12.02 -9.68
CA ASP A 29 6.40 -12.11 -8.66
C ASP A 29 5.06 -11.65 -9.21
N THR A 30 3.97 -12.18 -8.68
CA THR A 30 2.63 -11.61 -8.85
C THR A 30 2.41 -10.54 -7.79
N VAL A 31 2.15 -9.31 -8.21
CA VAL A 31 1.92 -8.19 -7.31
C VAL A 31 0.47 -7.71 -7.41
N ILE A 32 -0.17 -7.59 -6.25
CA ILE A 32 -1.53 -7.06 -6.09
C ILE A 32 -1.45 -5.86 -5.15
N VAL A 33 -2.06 -4.75 -5.55
CA VAL A 33 -2.23 -3.54 -4.73
C VAL A 33 -3.68 -3.40 -4.35
N CYS A 34 -3.96 -3.14 -3.08
CA CYS A 34 -5.28 -2.80 -2.57
C CYS A 34 -5.28 -1.38 -2.02
N HIS A 35 -6.09 -0.50 -2.60
CA HIS A 35 -6.46 0.77 -1.97
C HIS A 35 -7.71 0.55 -1.13
N VAL A 36 -7.64 0.83 0.18
CA VAL A 36 -8.73 0.55 1.12
C VAL A 36 -9.86 1.53 0.91
N SER A 37 -9.56 2.84 0.83
CA SER A 37 -10.53 3.88 0.49
C SER A 37 -10.39 4.37 -0.94
N SER A 38 -11.39 5.12 -1.37
CA SER A 38 -11.40 5.78 -2.68
C SER A 38 -10.66 7.13 -2.69
N GLY A 39 -10.29 7.67 -1.52
CA GLY A 39 -9.69 9.00 -1.38
C GLY A 39 -10.61 10.12 -1.88
N ASN A 40 -11.92 9.92 -1.85
CA ASN A 40 -12.92 10.80 -2.48
C ASN A 40 -13.12 12.16 -1.80
N LEU A 41 -12.53 12.37 -0.62
CA LEU A 41 -12.58 13.66 0.08
C LEU A 41 -11.28 14.48 -0.08
N GLY A 42 -10.27 13.95 -0.74
CA GLY A 42 -8.95 14.57 -0.89
C GLY A 42 -8.87 15.68 -1.94
N HIS A 43 -9.95 16.46 -2.18
CA HIS A 43 -9.92 17.57 -3.13
C HIS A 43 -10.99 18.63 -2.77
N VAL A 44 -10.66 19.93 -2.89
CA VAL A 44 -11.60 20.99 -2.50
C VAL A 44 -12.56 21.45 -3.61
N ILE A 45 -12.27 21.13 -4.88
CA ILE A 45 -13.08 21.58 -6.03
C ILE A 45 -13.88 20.42 -6.61
N ILE A 46 -13.24 19.25 -6.82
CA ILE A 46 -13.89 18.09 -7.44
C ILE A 46 -14.81 17.42 -6.41
N PRO A 47 -16.10 17.22 -6.73
CA PRO A 47 -17.04 16.56 -5.82
C PRO A 47 -16.64 15.11 -5.51
N PRO A 48 -16.98 14.57 -4.32
CA PRO A 48 -16.57 13.25 -3.88
C PRO A 48 -16.90 12.10 -4.84
N ASP A 49 -18.10 12.09 -5.42
CA ASP A 49 -18.51 11.01 -6.34
C ASP A 49 -17.74 11.03 -7.66
N GLU A 50 -17.40 12.22 -8.15
CA GLU A 50 -16.58 12.39 -9.34
C GLU A 50 -15.12 12.04 -9.05
N LEU A 51 -14.57 12.54 -7.94
CA LEU A 51 -13.19 12.28 -7.52
C LEU A 51 -12.94 10.77 -7.33
N ARG A 52 -13.89 10.05 -6.74
CA ARG A 52 -13.83 8.58 -6.60
C ARG A 52 -13.54 7.89 -7.93
N VAL A 53 -14.25 8.29 -8.99
CA VAL A 53 -14.11 7.70 -10.33
C VAL A 53 -12.77 8.08 -10.95
N ILE A 54 -12.36 9.33 -10.80
CA ILE A 54 -11.07 9.83 -11.30
C ILE A 54 -9.93 9.04 -10.64
N ARG A 55 -9.84 9.02 -9.31
CA ARG A 55 -8.77 8.34 -8.56
C ARG A 55 -8.74 6.83 -8.83
N ALA A 56 -9.91 6.21 -9.04
CA ALA A 56 -9.96 4.80 -9.42
C ALA A 56 -9.32 4.53 -10.80
N ASN A 57 -9.50 5.43 -11.78
CA ASN A 57 -8.88 5.31 -13.09
C ASN A 57 -7.38 5.62 -13.05
N GLU A 58 -6.98 6.61 -12.27
CA GLU A 58 -5.57 6.97 -12.03
C GLU A 58 -4.79 5.80 -11.42
N ALA A 59 -5.32 5.19 -10.35
CA ALA A 59 -4.69 4.02 -9.71
C ALA A 59 -4.57 2.81 -10.65
N LYS A 60 -5.60 2.55 -11.47
CA LYS A 60 -5.53 1.49 -12.49
C LYS A 60 -4.46 1.77 -13.54
N LYS A 61 -4.33 3.03 -13.97
CA LYS A 61 -3.30 3.46 -14.92
C LYS A 61 -1.91 3.28 -14.32
N ALA A 62 -1.70 3.70 -13.05
CA ALA A 62 -0.45 3.53 -12.34
C ALA A 62 -0.07 2.04 -12.23
N GLY A 63 -0.97 1.19 -11.76
CA GLY A 63 -0.72 -0.25 -11.64
C GLY A 63 -0.40 -0.91 -12.97
N ALA A 64 -1.08 -0.53 -14.06
CA ALA A 64 -0.85 -1.09 -15.39
C ALA A 64 0.56 -0.80 -15.93
N MET A 65 1.18 0.33 -15.57
CA MET A 65 2.54 0.67 -15.99
C MET A 65 3.58 -0.33 -15.49
N ALA A 66 3.39 -0.91 -14.32
CA ALA A 66 4.29 -1.88 -13.71
C ALA A 66 3.78 -3.33 -13.80
N GLY A 67 2.64 -3.58 -14.46
CA GLY A 67 2.04 -4.93 -14.52
C GLY A 67 1.45 -5.39 -13.18
N ILE A 68 0.98 -4.46 -12.36
CA ILE A 68 0.41 -4.67 -11.03
C ILE A 68 -1.11 -4.73 -11.13
N GLU A 69 -1.73 -5.72 -10.49
CA GLU A 69 -3.17 -5.81 -10.34
C GLU A 69 -3.65 -4.86 -9.22
N VAL A 70 -4.69 -4.05 -9.50
CA VAL A 70 -5.27 -3.12 -8.53
C VAL A 70 -6.66 -3.59 -8.11
N VAL A 71 -6.87 -3.72 -6.79
CA VAL A 71 -8.15 -4.07 -6.17
C VAL A 71 -8.54 -3.03 -5.11
N TRP A 72 -9.79 -3.08 -4.61
CA TRP A 72 -10.37 -2.05 -3.76
C TRP A 72 -10.95 -2.63 -2.47
N GLY A 73 -10.67 -1.97 -1.34
CA GLY A 73 -11.29 -2.24 -0.04
C GLY A 73 -12.77 -1.83 0.01
N GLY A 74 -13.13 -0.77 -0.74
CA GLY A 74 -14.53 -0.33 -0.87
C GLY A 74 -15.00 0.54 0.29
N PHE A 75 -14.13 1.43 0.78
CA PHE A 75 -14.44 2.46 1.76
C PHE A 75 -14.39 3.85 1.13
N ASP A 76 -15.05 4.78 1.77
CA ASP A 76 -14.87 6.19 1.55
C ASP A 76 -13.68 6.70 2.37
N ASP A 77 -13.14 7.84 1.98
CA ASP A 77 -12.09 8.52 2.68
C ASP A 77 -12.55 8.92 4.08
N LEU A 78 -11.69 8.78 5.09
CA LEU A 78 -11.97 9.03 6.51
C LEU A 78 -13.05 8.12 7.14
N GLU A 79 -13.53 7.09 6.43
CA GLU A 79 -14.52 6.12 6.92
C GLU A 79 -13.89 4.75 7.24
N ILE A 80 -12.59 4.72 7.52
CA ILE A 80 -11.86 3.50 7.89
C ILE A 80 -11.73 3.44 9.42
N TYR A 81 -12.44 2.48 10.03
CA TYR A 81 -12.40 2.28 11.49
C TYR A 81 -11.84 0.89 11.82
N ASP A 82 -10.80 0.83 12.66
CA ASP A 82 -10.06 -0.39 12.99
C ASP A 82 -10.83 -1.39 13.86
N ASN A 83 -11.88 -0.97 14.54
CA ASN A 83 -12.74 -1.82 15.40
C ASN A 83 -14.00 -2.30 14.69
N ASN A 84 -14.13 -2.14 13.38
CA ASN A 84 -15.31 -2.51 12.61
C ASN A 84 -15.15 -3.90 12.00
N ARG A 85 -16.12 -4.81 12.30
CA ARG A 85 -16.12 -6.17 11.74
C ARG A 85 -16.26 -6.17 10.22
N GLU A 86 -17.09 -5.31 9.65
CA GLU A 86 -17.27 -5.22 8.20
C GLU A 86 -15.97 -4.82 7.52
N ALA A 87 -15.24 -3.85 8.08
CA ALA A 87 -13.93 -3.44 7.58
C ALA A 87 -12.93 -4.61 7.59
N ARG A 88 -12.86 -5.35 8.69
CA ARG A 88 -12.02 -6.55 8.78
C ARG A 88 -12.43 -7.59 7.74
N ASP A 89 -13.74 -7.86 7.58
CA ASP A 89 -14.24 -8.86 6.63
C ASP A 89 -13.87 -8.48 5.17
N LYS A 90 -13.93 -7.20 4.80
CA LYS A 90 -13.49 -6.73 3.48
C LYS A 90 -12.00 -6.99 3.26
N LEU A 91 -11.15 -6.77 4.25
CA LEU A 91 -9.72 -7.07 4.14
C LEU A 91 -9.41 -8.57 4.21
N VAL A 92 -10.18 -9.37 4.96
CA VAL A 92 -10.10 -10.83 4.91
C VAL A 92 -10.40 -11.35 3.51
N ASP A 93 -11.40 -10.80 2.83
CA ASP A 93 -11.73 -11.13 1.44
C ASP A 93 -10.55 -10.84 0.49
N VAL A 94 -9.95 -9.64 0.59
CA VAL A 94 -8.76 -9.26 -0.20
C VAL A 94 -7.59 -10.22 0.07
N ILE A 95 -7.29 -10.52 1.35
CA ILE A 95 -6.16 -11.37 1.72
C ILE A 95 -6.37 -12.82 1.27
N ARG A 96 -7.57 -13.36 1.38
CA ARG A 96 -7.92 -14.70 0.86
C ARG A 96 -7.80 -14.75 -0.65
N TYR A 97 -8.27 -13.74 -1.37
CA TYR A 97 -8.11 -13.61 -2.81
C TYR A 97 -6.63 -13.60 -3.22
N ALA A 98 -5.86 -12.73 -2.61
CA ALA A 98 -4.44 -12.60 -2.93
C ALA A 98 -3.62 -13.82 -2.49
N ASN A 99 -3.97 -14.46 -1.37
CA ASN A 99 -3.22 -15.53 -0.71
C ASN A 99 -1.69 -15.27 -0.72
N PRO A 100 -1.24 -14.14 -0.13
CA PRO A 100 0.11 -13.61 -0.35
C PRO A 100 1.19 -14.40 0.40
N ASP A 101 2.42 -14.29 -0.09
CA ASP A 101 3.64 -14.73 0.59
C ASP A 101 4.25 -13.60 1.45
N LEU A 102 3.88 -12.34 1.12
CA LEU A 102 4.27 -11.13 1.83
C LEU A 102 3.15 -10.09 1.75
N ILE A 103 2.86 -9.44 2.87
CA ILE A 103 2.01 -8.24 2.92
C ILE A 103 2.87 -7.01 3.21
N ILE A 104 2.67 -5.92 2.46
CA ILE A 104 3.23 -4.59 2.74
C ILE A 104 2.06 -3.68 3.09
N THR A 105 2.18 -2.86 4.15
CA THR A 105 1.13 -1.93 4.56
C THR A 105 1.73 -0.77 5.36
N HIS A 106 0.88 0.18 5.78
CA HIS A 106 1.27 1.30 6.61
C HIS A 106 1.87 0.89 7.95
N ASP A 107 2.67 1.77 8.52
CA ASP A 107 3.18 1.62 9.89
C ASP A 107 2.07 1.92 10.91
N PRO A 108 1.93 1.12 11.98
CA PRO A 108 0.92 1.37 13.02
C PRO A 108 1.17 2.65 13.84
N ASP A 109 2.37 3.21 13.76
CA ASP A 109 2.78 4.46 14.42
C ASP A 109 2.77 5.66 13.44
N ASP A 110 2.13 5.51 12.27
CA ASP A 110 1.90 6.62 11.32
C ASP A 110 1.06 7.72 11.99
N TYR A 111 1.20 8.96 11.51
CA TYR A 111 0.47 10.11 12.04
C TYR A 111 -0.91 10.32 11.39
N MET A 112 -1.19 9.68 10.26
CA MET A 112 -2.47 9.80 9.56
C MET A 112 -3.48 8.76 10.10
N PRO A 113 -4.70 9.20 10.51
CA PRO A 113 -5.70 8.30 11.10
C PRO A 113 -6.04 7.08 10.22
N ASP A 114 -6.30 7.28 8.92
CA ASP A 114 -6.64 6.19 8.01
C ASP A 114 -5.47 5.20 7.84
N HIS A 115 -4.22 5.69 7.84
CA HIS A 115 -3.04 4.82 7.74
C HIS A 115 -2.92 3.92 8.98
N THR A 116 -3.08 4.47 10.18
CA THR A 116 -3.03 3.70 11.42
C THR A 116 -4.19 2.72 11.52
N ALA A 117 -5.39 3.10 11.07
CA ALA A 117 -6.56 2.22 11.02
C ALA A 117 -6.32 1.06 10.05
N VAL A 118 -5.81 1.32 8.85
CA VAL A 118 -5.45 0.29 7.86
C VAL A 118 -4.37 -0.65 8.40
N ALA A 119 -3.32 -0.13 9.02
CA ALA A 119 -2.26 -0.95 9.60
C ALA A 119 -2.80 -1.98 10.61
N LYS A 120 -3.68 -1.54 11.52
CA LYS A 120 -4.32 -2.40 12.53
C LYS A 120 -5.30 -3.40 11.91
N LEU A 121 -6.14 -2.95 10.96
CA LEU A 121 -7.07 -3.83 10.23
C LEU A 121 -6.33 -4.91 9.44
N VAL A 122 -5.25 -4.57 8.74
CA VAL A 122 -4.41 -5.54 8.01
C VAL A 122 -3.78 -6.54 8.96
N PHE A 123 -3.27 -6.09 10.10
CA PHE A 123 -2.71 -6.97 11.12
C PHE A 123 -3.75 -7.99 11.60
N ASP A 124 -4.96 -7.56 11.95
CA ASP A 124 -6.06 -8.41 12.42
C ASP A 124 -6.60 -9.33 11.30
N ALA A 125 -6.87 -8.75 10.12
CA ALA A 125 -7.39 -9.50 8.97
C ALA A 125 -6.41 -10.56 8.46
N SER A 126 -5.10 -10.30 8.52
CA SER A 126 -4.08 -11.26 8.07
C SER A 126 -4.00 -12.51 8.93
N PHE A 127 -4.34 -12.43 10.21
CA PHE A 127 -4.52 -13.60 11.08
C PHE A 127 -5.89 -14.23 10.85
N THR A 128 -6.95 -13.41 10.84
CA THR A 128 -8.34 -13.89 10.68
C THR A 128 -8.53 -14.65 9.37
N ALA A 129 -7.88 -14.23 8.29
CA ALA A 129 -7.94 -14.89 6.98
C ALA A 129 -7.40 -16.34 7.00
N THR A 130 -6.53 -16.68 7.96
CA THR A 130 -5.98 -18.06 8.11
C THR A 130 -6.93 -19.02 8.78
N LEU A 131 -8.01 -18.55 9.40
CA LEU A 131 -8.90 -19.37 10.22
C LEU A 131 -9.95 -20.08 9.36
N PRO A 132 -9.97 -21.45 9.31
CA PRO A 132 -10.89 -22.19 8.44
C PRO A 132 -12.36 -22.07 8.86
N ASN A 133 -12.60 -21.80 10.14
CA ASN A 133 -13.96 -21.65 10.68
C ASN A 133 -14.47 -20.21 10.64
N TYR A 134 -13.63 -19.26 10.24
CA TYR A 134 -14.08 -17.88 10.10
C TYR A 134 -14.83 -17.70 8.78
N LYS A 135 -16.13 -17.39 8.90
CA LYS A 135 -16.99 -17.11 7.75
C LYS A 135 -17.00 -15.61 7.49
N CYS A 136 -16.39 -15.23 6.37
CA CYS A 136 -16.35 -13.85 5.90
C CYS A 136 -17.71 -13.44 5.34
N THR A 137 -18.20 -12.28 5.76
CA THR A 137 -19.48 -11.72 5.23
C THR A 137 -19.26 -10.95 3.92
N SER A 138 -18.04 -10.49 3.65
CA SER A 138 -17.66 -9.90 2.38
C SER A 138 -17.08 -10.97 1.45
N ARG A 139 -17.61 -11.08 0.24
CA ARG A 139 -17.12 -12.01 -0.80
C ARG A 139 -17.18 -11.32 -2.15
N ARG A 140 -16.36 -10.28 -2.28
CA ARG A 140 -16.29 -9.50 -3.53
C ARG A 140 -15.19 -10.00 -4.46
N LEU A 141 -14.14 -10.58 -3.90
CA LEU A 141 -12.92 -11.01 -4.59
C LEU A 141 -12.65 -12.52 -4.41
N ALA A 142 -12.65 -13.00 -3.18
CA ALA A 142 -12.44 -14.41 -2.89
C ALA A 142 -13.68 -15.24 -3.28
N LYS A 143 -13.44 -16.40 -3.90
CA LYS A 143 -14.50 -17.29 -4.37
C LYS A 143 -15.21 -18.03 -3.23
N ASP A 144 -14.46 -18.31 -2.18
CA ASP A 144 -14.91 -19.09 -1.02
C ASP A 144 -14.16 -18.69 0.26
N ASP A 145 -14.41 -19.41 1.36
CA ASP A 145 -13.74 -19.20 2.64
C ASP A 145 -12.43 -19.99 2.79
N THR A 146 -11.76 -20.37 1.69
CA THR A 146 -10.47 -21.06 1.78
C THR A 146 -9.46 -20.20 2.55
N PRO A 147 -8.86 -20.77 3.63
CA PRO A 147 -7.91 -20.03 4.44
C PRO A 147 -6.68 -19.56 3.64
N ALA A 148 -6.27 -18.33 3.88
CA ALA A 148 -4.99 -17.84 3.37
C ALA A 148 -3.82 -18.37 4.21
N LYS A 149 -2.61 -18.29 3.66
CA LYS A 149 -1.37 -18.59 4.38
C LYS A 149 -1.16 -17.61 5.54
N LEU A 150 -0.47 -18.05 6.58
CA LEU A 150 0.08 -17.13 7.57
C LEU A 150 1.26 -16.38 6.92
N THR A 151 1.14 -15.06 6.89
CA THR A 151 2.01 -14.23 6.04
C THR A 151 2.76 -13.19 6.86
N PRO A 152 4.08 -13.01 6.65
CA PRO A 152 4.83 -11.88 7.18
C PRO A 152 4.26 -10.54 6.71
N ILE A 153 4.31 -9.53 7.59
CA ILE A 153 3.92 -8.15 7.28
C ILE A 153 5.14 -7.27 7.36
N TYR A 154 5.33 -6.43 6.35
CA TYR A 154 6.30 -5.36 6.34
C TYR A 154 5.58 -4.02 6.30
N TYR A 155 6.02 -3.10 7.16
CA TYR A 155 5.54 -1.75 7.20
C TYR A 155 6.37 -0.90 6.25
N MET A 156 5.71 -0.15 5.38
CA MET A 156 6.33 0.81 4.47
C MET A 156 6.52 2.16 5.15
N ASP A 157 7.36 2.99 4.55
CA ASP A 157 7.67 4.33 5.05
C ASP A 157 6.44 5.23 5.11
N THR A 158 6.43 6.15 6.04
CA THR A 158 5.41 7.20 6.15
C THR A 158 5.66 8.31 5.14
N LEU A 159 4.66 9.16 4.88
CA LEU A 159 4.83 10.33 4.04
C LEU A 159 5.94 11.22 4.59
N ALA A 160 6.87 11.63 3.74
CA ALA A 160 8.08 12.39 4.08
C ALA A 160 9.00 11.71 5.12
N GLY A 161 8.82 10.42 5.43
CA GLY A 161 9.64 9.68 6.38
C GLY A 161 9.45 10.08 7.85
N VAL A 162 8.33 10.74 8.17
CA VAL A 162 8.07 11.27 9.52
C VAL A 162 7.87 10.12 10.51
N ASN A 163 8.63 10.13 11.61
CA ASN A 163 8.59 9.14 12.70
C ASN A 163 8.87 7.69 12.27
N PHE A 164 9.39 7.45 11.08
CA PHE A 164 9.69 6.11 10.59
C PHE A 164 11.19 5.81 10.59
N ASN A 165 11.58 4.76 11.28
CA ASN A 165 12.95 4.26 11.32
C ASN A 165 13.03 2.90 10.62
N PRO A 166 13.39 2.86 9.33
CA PRO A 166 13.49 1.62 8.60
C PRO A 166 14.61 0.72 9.14
N THR A 167 14.37 -0.58 9.16
CA THR A 167 15.38 -1.59 9.51
C THR A 167 15.81 -2.40 8.27
N MET A 168 15.14 -2.18 7.16
CA MET A 168 15.41 -2.82 5.87
C MET A 168 15.28 -1.78 4.77
N TYR A 169 16.09 -1.92 3.73
CA TYR A 169 16.08 -1.05 2.56
C TYR A 169 16.06 -1.89 1.29
N VAL A 170 15.38 -1.37 0.28
CA VAL A 170 15.46 -1.88 -1.09
C VAL A 170 16.05 -0.78 -1.95
N ASP A 171 17.14 -1.07 -2.64
CA ASP A 171 17.69 -0.18 -3.67
C ASP A 171 16.72 -0.12 -4.85
N VAL A 172 16.19 1.09 -5.12
CA VAL A 172 15.24 1.34 -6.21
C VAL A 172 15.82 2.29 -7.27
N SER A 173 17.15 2.41 -7.30
CA SER A 173 17.83 3.33 -8.25
C SER A 173 17.48 3.03 -9.71
N ASP A 174 17.27 1.77 -10.04
CA ASP A 174 16.87 1.30 -11.38
C ASP A 174 15.35 1.38 -11.66
N THR A 175 14.53 1.64 -10.64
CA THR A 175 13.07 1.75 -10.77
C THR A 175 12.51 3.10 -10.33
N ILE A 176 13.37 4.05 -9.96
CA ILE A 176 12.93 5.37 -9.46
C ILE A 176 12.12 6.13 -10.50
N ASP A 177 12.52 6.11 -11.77
CA ASP A 177 11.80 6.80 -12.83
C ASP A 177 10.41 6.20 -13.06
N LEU A 178 10.28 4.86 -13.02
CA LEU A 178 8.99 4.20 -13.10
C LEU A 178 8.10 4.54 -11.90
N LYS A 179 8.67 4.54 -10.69
CA LYS A 179 7.97 4.96 -9.46
C LYS A 179 7.37 6.37 -9.62
N LEU A 180 8.15 7.32 -10.09
CA LEU A 180 7.68 8.70 -10.28
C LEU A 180 6.61 8.80 -11.36
N GLN A 181 6.76 8.09 -12.49
CA GLN A 181 5.73 8.02 -13.53
C GLN A 181 4.42 7.38 -13.03
N MET A 182 4.49 6.36 -12.16
CA MET A 182 3.30 5.79 -11.52
C MET A 182 2.63 6.82 -10.62
N LEU A 183 3.39 7.57 -9.81
CA LEU A 183 2.85 8.65 -8.96
C LEU A 183 2.20 9.75 -9.80
N GLU A 184 2.81 10.15 -10.91
CA GLU A 184 2.28 11.17 -11.83
C GLU A 184 0.95 10.74 -12.47
N CYS A 185 0.62 9.45 -12.49
CA CYS A 185 -0.71 8.98 -12.92
C CYS A 185 -1.83 9.47 -12.00
N HIS A 186 -1.54 9.80 -10.74
CA HIS A 186 -2.47 10.39 -9.77
C HIS A 186 -2.59 11.91 -9.97
N GLU A 187 -2.91 12.30 -11.19
CA GLU A 187 -2.92 13.70 -11.64
C GLU A 187 -3.81 14.58 -10.74
N SER A 188 -4.96 14.06 -10.30
CA SER A 188 -5.87 14.78 -9.40
C SER A 188 -5.21 15.20 -8.08
N GLN A 189 -4.19 14.46 -7.62
CA GLN A 189 -3.44 14.76 -6.40
C GLN A 189 -2.17 15.57 -6.70
N VAL A 190 -1.40 15.19 -7.73
CA VAL A 190 -0.16 15.87 -8.11
C VAL A 190 -0.42 17.32 -8.49
N VAL A 191 -1.44 17.57 -9.31
CA VAL A 191 -1.83 18.95 -9.71
C VAL A 191 -2.38 19.72 -8.51
N TRP A 192 -3.22 19.08 -7.69
CA TRP A 192 -3.80 19.70 -6.51
C TRP A 192 -2.72 20.15 -5.52
N MET A 193 -1.79 19.27 -5.16
CA MET A 193 -0.71 19.60 -4.21
C MET A 193 0.19 20.72 -4.73
N ARG A 194 0.47 20.74 -6.03
CA ARG A 194 1.24 21.82 -6.63
C ARG A 194 0.51 23.15 -6.60
N ASP A 195 -0.74 23.18 -7.04
CA ASP A 195 -1.49 24.43 -7.30
C ASP A 195 -2.10 25.00 -6.00
N HIS A 196 -2.43 24.16 -5.03
CA HIS A 196 -3.01 24.57 -3.75
C HIS A 196 -1.96 24.72 -2.64
N ASP A 197 -1.11 23.71 -2.49
CA ASP A 197 -0.15 23.64 -1.36
C ASP A 197 1.27 24.10 -1.75
N GLY A 198 1.52 24.32 -3.04
CA GLY A 198 2.84 24.70 -3.54
C GLY A 198 3.88 23.59 -3.44
N ILE A 199 3.45 22.32 -3.39
CA ILE A 199 4.30 21.15 -3.21
C ILE A 199 4.51 20.44 -4.56
N ASP A 200 5.77 20.33 -5.00
CA ASP A 200 6.16 19.41 -6.06
C ASP A 200 6.20 17.99 -5.50
N PHE A 201 5.09 17.26 -5.66
CA PHE A 201 4.91 15.97 -5.04
C PHE A 201 5.88 14.90 -5.58
N PRO A 202 6.10 14.76 -6.90
CA PRO A 202 7.15 13.90 -7.43
C PRO A 202 8.55 14.21 -6.91
N ASP A 203 8.94 15.50 -6.83
CA ASP A 203 10.25 15.90 -6.28
C ASP A 203 10.37 15.57 -4.80
N MET A 204 9.32 15.76 -4.02
CA MET A 204 9.30 15.37 -2.60
C MET A 204 9.54 13.86 -2.44
N VAL A 205 8.84 13.02 -3.20
CA VAL A 205 8.99 11.55 -3.15
C VAL A 205 10.37 11.13 -3.61
N LYS A 206 10.90 11.75 -4.67
CA LYS A 206 12.27 11.51 -5.15
C LYS A 206 13.32 11.87 -4.10
N THR A 207 13.14 13.02 -3.42
CA THR A 207 14.02 13.48 -2.35
C THR A 207 14.02 12.53 -1.16
N CYS A 208 12.84 12.06 -0.73
CA CYS A 208 12.72 11.07 0.34
C CYS A 208 13.40 9.75 -0.04
N SER A 209 13.22 9.28 -1.28
CA SER A 209 13.89 8.06 -1.78
C SER A 209 15.42 8.23 -1.81
N ARG A 210 15.92 9.41 -2.18
CA ARG A 210 17.36 9.74 -2.13
C ARG A 210 17.88 9.76 -0.69
N TYR A 211 17.12 10.33 0.25
CA TYR A 211 17.48 10.33 1.67
C TYR A 211 17.61 8.90 2.21
N ARG A 212 16.66 8.01 1.88
CA ARG A 212 16.74 6.59 2.25
C ARG A 212 17.93 5.89 1.56
N GLY A 213 18.26 6.30 0.33
CA GLY A 213 19.46 5.82 -0.38
C GLY A 213 20.76 6.13 0.38
N TYR A 214 20.92 7.35 0.88
CA TYR A 214 22.08 7.71 1.73
C TYR A 214 22.21 6.86 2.98
N GLN A 215 21.10 6.39 3.55
CA GLN A 215 21.11 5.55 4.75
C GLN A 215 21.61 4.13 4.48
N CYS A 216 21.58 3.65 3.24
CA CYS A 216 21.97 2.28 2.89
C CYS A 216 23.05 2.18 1.78
N GLY A 217 23.56 3.31 1.29
CA GLY A 217 24.61 3.33 0.27
C GLY A 217 24.11 3.12 -1.17
N ALA A 218 22.82 3.37 -1.43
CA ALA A 218 22.23 3.40 -2.77
C ALA A 218 21.98 4.84 -3.25
N GLU A 219 21.72 5.03 -4.54
CA GLU A 219 21.32 6.34 -5.05
C GLU A 219 19.90 6.71 -4.61
N TYR A 220 18.97 5.74 -4.72
CA TYR A 220 17.60 5.84 -4.23
C TYR A 220 17.21 4.54 -3.54
N ALA A 221 16.50 4.62 -2.42
CA ALA A 221 16.00 3.45 -1.72
C ALA A 221 14.59 3.70 -1.16
N GLU A 222 13.90 2.59 -0.89
CA GLU A 222 12.68 2.57 -0.10
C GLU A 222 12.94 1.84 1.22
N GLY A 223 12.36 2.37 2.30
CA GLY A 223 12.57 1.87 3.64
C GLY A 223 11.42 1.02 4.14
N PHE A 224 11.75 -0.05 4.88
CA PHE A 224 10.76 -0.98 5.43
C PHE A 224 11.11 -1.36 6.87
N ARG A 225 10.10 -1.80 7.62
CA ARG A 225 10.22 -2.38 8.94
C ARG A 225 9.38 -3.65 9.02
N GLN A 226 9.95 -4.77 9.45
CA GLN A 226 9.19 -6.01 9.61
C GLN A 226 8.33 -5.97 10.87
N CYS A 227 7.08 -6.45 10.78
CA CYS A 227 6.24 -6.72 11.93
C CYS A 227 6.81 -7.87 12.76
N GLN A 228 7.38 -7.56 13.93
CA GLN A 228 8.07 -8.53 14.80
C GLN A 228 7.15 -9.06 15.89
N VAL A 229 6.20 -9.91 15.51
CA VAL A 229 5.32 -10.60 16.45
C VAL A 229 5.34 -12.10 16.20
N TYR A 230 4.89 -12.89 17.19
CA TYR A 230 4.84 -14.33 17.09
C TYR A 230 4.11 -14.78 15.82
N LEU A 231 4.68 -15.76 15.14
CA LEU A 231 4.28 -16.36 13.86
C LEU A 231 4.36 -15.45 12.62
N LYS A 232 4.65 -14.14 12.72
CA LYS A 232 4.81 -13.25 11.55
C LYS A 232 6.26 -12.93 11.21
N GLY A 233 7.20 -13.28 12.10
CA GLY A 233 8.62 -13.14 11.84
C GLY A 233 9.12 -14.12 10.78
N THR A 234 10.11 -13.71 9.99
CA THR A 234 10.81 -14.58 9.05
C THR A 234 12.30 -14.28 9.03
N THR A 235 13.11 -15.31 8.86
CA THR A 235 14.56 -15.19 8.62
C THR A 235 14.91 -15.05 7.15
N LYS A 236 13.91 -15.20 6.26
CA LYS A 236 14.12 -15.10 4.81
C LYS A 236 14.01 -13.64 4.39
N ARG A 237 14.90 -13.19 3.53
CA ARG A 237 14.74 -11.92 2.83
C ARG A 237 13.67 -12.11 1.73
N LEU A 238 12.52 -11.44 1.89
CA LEU A 238 11.40 -11.54 0.95
C LEU A 238 11.39 -10.37 -0.07
N LEU A 239 11.85 -9.21 0.34
CA LEU A 239 12.02 -8.05 -0.55
C LEU A 239 13.24 -8.25 -1.48
N PRO A 240 13.23 -7.63 -2.67
CA PRO A 240 14.33 -7.67 -3.62
C PRO A 240 15.67 -7.22 -3.06
#